data_4e5955f920eb2767d39ca7ab43dcbbb5
#
_entry.id   4e5955f920eb2767d39ca7ab43dcbbb5
#
_cell.length_a   1.000
_cell.length_b   1.000
_cell.length_c   1.000
_cell.angle_alpha   90.00
_cell.angle_beta   90.00
_cell.angle_gamma   90.00
#
_symmetry.space_group_name_H-M   'P 1'
#
loop_
_entity.id
_entity.type
_entity.pdbx_description
1 polymer ?
#
loop_
_entity_poly.entity_id
_entity_poly.type
_entity_poly.pdbx_seq_one_letter_code
_entity_poly.pdbx_strand_id
1 'polypeptide(L)'
;MTIVERLQARGIRRLGSKERGFRYRTATGGPVRGEDRERIDALKVPPAWRDVAIHPSPRAWVQAVGRDAAGRWQYRYHAKQVLRRERVKRERLLRFIVALPRMRRAVARDLELRGLKREKVLAGILRILSTCFLRPGSEEYASQNGSYGIATLKPRHVSVRGDRIRFDFEGKSGRRQVRDLRDRRLASLVRALLRHPGEVFKFESDSGAMVDVRREHINAYIKDVMGERFSSKDFRTWAGTLLCACALAREGGRKPSSRTEAKRRVAAAVREVAEHLGNTPAVCRASYVFPEVIRRFERGRVIADKIEGVDALVNGSPRALQRCERALLDLLTATSRARRGAVRRARPEPALRLEGPREHYRPAGHPEPRSVALPR
;
A
#
# COMPACT_ATOMS: atom_id res chain seq x y z
N MET A 1 0.66 -27.47 7.94
CA MET A 1 1.90 -27.27 7.14
C MET A 1 1.73 -26.06 6.25
N THR A 2 2.57 -25.05 6.43
CA THR A 2 2.57 -23.82 5.63
C THR A 2 2.99 -24.09 4.17
N ILE A 3 2.74 -23.15 3.25
CA ILE A 3 3.21 -23.28 1.86
C ILE A 3 4.74 -23.36 1.79
N VAL A 4 5.44 -22.69 2.71
CA VAL A 4 6.91 -22.73 2.79
C VAL A 4 7.38 -24.12 3.17
N GLU A 5 6.90 -24.69 4.26
CA GLU A 5 7.23 -26.05 4.72
C GLU A 5 6.96 -27.09 3.63
N ARG A 6 5.82 -26.98 2.96
CA ARG A 6 5.43 -27.87 1.87
C ARG A 6 6.39 -27.81 0.69
N LEU A 7 6.80 -26.59 0.28
CA LEU A 7 7.75 -26.41 -0.80
C LEU A 7 9.16 -26.80 -0.38
N GLN A 8 9.53 -26.57 0.88
CA GLN A 8 10.80 -27.03 1.42
C GLN A 8 10.88 -28.56 1.46
N ALA A 9 9.79 -29.26 1.66
CA ALA A 9 9.78 -30.74 1.69
C ALA A 9 9.69 -31.39 0.29
N ARG A 10 8.84 -30.83 -0.60
CA ARG A 10 8.43 -31.48 -1.85
C ARG A 10 8.71 -30.65 -3.11
N GLY A 11 9.33 -29.48 -2.98
CA GLY A 11 9.62 -28.57 -4.11
C GLY A 11 10.93 -28.91 -4.81
N ILE A 12 11.12 -28.29 -5.98
CA ILE A 12 12.38 -28.30 -6.69
C ILE A 12 13.35 -27.38 -5.94
N ARG A 13 14.53 -27.88 -5.60
CA ARG A 13 15.57 -27.16 -4.86
C ARG A 13 16.54 -26.44 -5.78
N ARG A 14 16.90 -25.21 -5.44
CA ARG A 14 18.02 -24.50 -6.06
C ARG A 14 19.29 -24.74 -5.28
N LEU A 15 20.32 -25.22 -5.95
CA LEU A 15 21.65 -25.50 -5.41
C LEU A 15 22.70 -24.62 -6.12
N GLY A 16 23.83 -24.37 -5.45
CA GLY A 16 24.92 -23.57 -6.00
C GLY A 16 24.87 -22.09 -5.55
N SER A 17 25.69 -21.27 -6.19
CA SER A 17 25.80 -19.84 -5.87
C SER A 17 25.78 -19.00 -7.16
N LYS A 18 25.78 -17.66 -6.98
CA LYS A 18 25.84 -16.74 -8.12
C LYS A 18 27.12 -16.90 -8.93
N GLU A 19 28.22 -17.18 -8.27
CA GLU A 19 29.57 -17.31 -8.86
C GLU A 19 29.74 -18.65 -9.60
N ARG A 20 29.23 -19.77 -8.99
CA ARG A 20 29.35 -21.14 -9.53
C ARG A 20 28.16 -21.55 -10.40
N GLY A 21 27.19 -20.65 -10.58
CA GLY A 21 25.93 -20.94 -11.25
C GLY A 21 24.93 -21.71 -10.37
N PHE A 22 23.66 -21.68 -10.79
CA PHE A 22 22.58 -22.37 -10.08
C PHE A 22 22.17 -23.64 -10.81
N ARG A 23 22.02 -24.72 -10.05
CA ARG A 23 21.47 -26.01 -10.48
C ARG A 23 20.15 -26.27 -9.77
N TYR A 24 19.28 -27.04 -10.38
CA TYR A 24 17.97 -27.36 -9.83
C TYR A 24 17.79 -28.87 -9.77
N ARG A 25 17.25 -29.37 -8.64
CA ARG A 25 16.96 -30.78 -8.43
C ARG A 25 15.53 -30.96 -7.95
N THR A 26 14.87 -32.00 -8.40
CA THR A 26 13.55 -32.41 -7.93
C THR A 26 13.62 -32.86 -6.46
N ALA A 27 12.49 -33.05 -5.81
CA ALA A 27 12.41 -33.58 -4.44
C ALA A 27 13.03 -34.97 -4.32
N THR A 28 13.03 -35.76 -5.40
CA THR A 28 13.65 -37.07 -5.51
C THR A 28 15.12 -37.04 -5.89
N GLY A 29 15.73 -35.85 -6.01
CA GLY A 29 17.16 -35.66 -6.32
C GLY A 29 17.50 -35.62 -7.79
N GLY A 30 16.56 -35.88 -8.70
CA GLY A 30 16.77 -35.87 -10.15
C GLY A 30 17.03 -34.45 -10.70
N PRO A 31 17.74 -34.33 -11.85
CA PRO A 31 17.96 -33.05 -12.51
C PRO A 31 16.68 -32.49 -13.14
N VAL A 32 16.51 -31.18 -13.11
CA VAL A 32 15.43 -30.47 -13.81
C VAL A 32 15.87 -30.12 -15.23
N ARG A 33 15.10 -30.52 -16.24
CA ARG A 33 15.40 -30.33 -17.67
C ARG A 33 14.18 -29.82 -18.45
N GLY A 34 14.36 -29.45 -19.72
CA GLY A 34 13.30 -29.07 -20.63
C GLY A 34 12.44 -27.89 -20.15
N GLU A 35 11.14 -27.97 -20.39
CA GLU A 35 10.15 -26.92 -20.08
C GLU A 35 10.18 -26.46 -18.61
N ASP A 36 10.40 -27.36 -17.67
CA ASP A 36 10.52 -26.99 -16.26
C ASP A 36 11.74 -26.12 -15.98
N ARG A 37 12.85 -26.35 -16.67
CA ARG A 37 14.05 -25.51 -16.54
C ARG A 37 13.78 -24.11 -17.11
N GLU A 38 13.18 -24.00 -18.29
CA GLU A 38 12.81 -22.72 -18.92
C GLU A 38 11.84 -21.93 -18.04
N ARG A 39 10.82 -22.61 -17.52
CA ARG A 39 9.87 -22.03 -16.57
C ARG A 39 10.55 -21.45 -15.33
N ILE A 40 11.48 -22.19 -14.73
CA ILE A 40 12.22 -21.78 -13.54
C ILE A 40 13.08 -20.55 -13.84
N ASP A 41 13.78 -20.54 -14.97
CA ASP A 41 14.60 -19.40 -15.40
C ASP A 41 13.73 -18.15 -15.64
N ALA A 42 12.52 -18.33 -16.19
CA ALA A 42 11.54 -17.27 -16.41
C ALA A 42 10.98 -16.67 -15.08
N LEU A 43 11.01 -17.41 -13.95
CA LEU A 43 10.62 -16.88 -12.64
C LEU A 43 11.57 -15.79 -12.15
N LYS A 44 12.79 -15.69 -12.67
CA LYS A 44 13.82 -14.72 -12.29
C LYS A 44 13.96 -14.64 -10.76
N VAL A 45 14.16 -15.77 -10.14
CA VAL A 45 14.37 -15.85 -8.69
C VAL A 45 15.67 -15.11 -8.35
N PRO A 46 15.64 -14.11 -7.42
CA PRO A 46 16.82 -13.33 -7.11
C PRO A 46 18.02 -14.21 -6.69
N PRO A 47 19.22 -13.95 -7.22
CA PRO A 47 20.44 -14.72 -6.85
C PRO A 47 20.71 -14.66 -5.33
N ALA A 48 20.46 -13.51 -4.68
CA ALA A 48 20.69 -13.31 -3.26
C ALA A 48 19.73 -14.07 -2.33
N TRP A 49 18.67 -14.70 -2.87
CA TRP A 49 17.80 -15.51 -2.02
C TRP A 49 18.52 -16.82 -1.60
N ARG A 50 18.26 -17.24 -0.37
CA ARG A 50 18.71 -18.54 0.18
C ARG A 50 17.52 -19.47 0.37
N ASP A 51 17.75 -20.74 0.60
CA ASP A 51 16.73 -21.77 0.85
C ASP A 51 15.60 -21.76 -0.20
N VAL A 52 16.00 -21.61 -1.47
CA VAL A 52 15.03 -21.48 -2.57
C VAL A 52 14.40 -22.83 -2.87
N ALA A 53 13.08 -22.87 -2.81
CA ALA A 53 12.27 -23.99 -3.25
C ALA A 53 11.21 -23.52 -4.26
N ILE A 54 11.05 -24.31 -5.33
CA ILE A 54 10.18 -23.98 -6.47
C ILE A 54 9.07 -25.01 -6.55
N HIS A 55 7.86 -24.56 -6.84
CA HIS A 55 6.71 -25.45 -6.94
C HIS A 55 6.83 -26.35 -8.18
N PRO A 56 6.60 -27.68 -8.07
CA PRO A 56 6.67 -28.58 -9.21
C PRO A 56 5.63 -28.23 -10.29
N SER A 57 4.41 -27.87 -9.88
CA SER A 57 3.33 -27.54 -10.83
C SER A 57 3.46 -26.09 -11.34
N PRO A 58 3.43 -25.87 -12.67
CA PRO A 58 3.40 -24.54 -13.29
C PRO A 58 2.11 -23.76 -12.99
N ARG A 59 1.03 -24.44 -12.57
CA ARG A 59 -0.28 -23.81 -12.31
C ARG A 59 -0.44 -23.30 -10.89
N ALA A 60 0.50 -23.62 -9.98
CA ALA A 60 0.39 -23.23 -8.58
C ALA A 60 0.46 -21.70 -8.40
N TRP A 61 -0.32 -21.17 -7.44
CA TRP A 61 -0.36 -19.74 -7.16
C TRP A 61 0.98 -19.18 -6.64
N VAL A 62 1.68 -19.95 -5.79
CA VAL A 62 3.05 -19.65 -5.37
C VAL A 62 3.99 -20.54 -6.17
N GLN A 63 4.81 -19.92 -6.99
CA GLN A 63 5.74 -20.62 -7.88
C GLN A 63 7.11 -20.85 -7.24
N ALA A 64 7.58 -19.96 -6.37
CA ALA A 64 8.80 -20.16 -5.61
C ALA A 64 8.76 -19.43 -4.28
N VAL A 65 9.51 -19.93 -3.32
CA VAL A 65 9.81 -19.29 -2.03
C VAL A 65 11.33 -19.24 -1.84
N GLY A 66 11.81 -18.32 -1.01
CA GLY A 66 13.21 -18.22 -0.63
C GLY A 66 13.39 -17.15 0.43
N ARG A 67 14.53 -17.14 1.14
CA ARG A 67 14.86 -16.13 2.14
C ARG A 67 15.68 -15.01 1.53
N ASP A 68 15.33 -13.77 1.83
CA ASP A 68 16.14 -12.60 1.48
C ASP A 68 17.38 -12.48 2.40
N ALA A 69 18.22 -11.47 2.17
CA ALA A 69 19.40 -11.21 2.98
C ALA A 69 19.11 -10.97 4.47
N ALA A 70 17.90 -10.52 4.80
CA ALA A 70 17.44 -10.32 6.18
C ALA A 70 16.77 -11.58 6.78
N GLY A 71 16.87 -12.74 6.13
CA GLY A 71 16.30 -14.01 6.60
C GLY A 71 14.78 -14.13 6.43
N ARG A 72 14.12 -13.17 5.80
CA ARG A 72 12.67 -13.15 5.66
C ARG A 72 12.22 -13.94 4.43
N TRP A 73 11.16 -14.74 4.57
CA TRP A 73 10.57 -15.47 3.46
C TRP A 73 9.99 -14.52 2.41
N GLN A 74 10.40 -14.74 1.16
CA GLN A 74 9.95 -14.05 -0.04
C GLN A 74 9.29 -15.04 -1.00
N TYR A 75 8.41 -14.54 -1.88
CA TYR A 75 7.57 -15.37 -2.73
C TYR A 75 7.62 -14.91 -4.18
N ARG A 76 7.63 -15.87 -5.11
CA ARG A 76 7.29 -15.65 -6.52
C ARG A 76 5.92 -16.23 -6.81
N TYR A 77 5.06 -15.41 -7.38
CA TYR A 77 3.68 -15.79 -7.67
C TYR A 77 3.49 -16.04 -9.16
N HIS A 78 2.55 -16.92 -9.48
CA HIS A 78 2.08 -17.13 -10.85
C HIS A 78 1.56 -15.84 -11.47
N ALA A 79 1.75 -15.64 -12.80
CA ALA A 79 1.35 -14.40 -13.49
C ALA A 79 -0.14 -14.08 -13.33
N LYS A 80 -1.02 -15.08 -13.41
CA LYS A 80 -2.48 -14.88 -13.15
C LYS A 80 -2.77 -14.35 -11.75
N GLN A 81 -2.00 -14.77 -10.73
CA GLN A 81 -2.13 -14.28 -9.37
C GLN A 81 -1.64 -12.83 -9.24
N VAL A 82 -0.58 -12.48 -9.93
CA VAL A 82 -0.09 -11.09 -9.98
C VAL A 82 -1.17 -10.18 -10.56
N LEU A 83 -1.77 -10.55 -11.70
CA LEU A 83 -2.85 -9.80 -12.34
C LEU A 83 -4.09 -9.69 -11.44
N ARG A 84 -4.48 -10.77 -10.76
CA ARG A 84 -5.60 -10.74 -9.79
C ARG A 84 -5.31 -9.77 -8.65
N ARG A 85 -4.09 -9.80 -8.08
CA ARG A 85 -3.68 -8.88 -7.02
C ARG A 85 -3.64 -7.42 -7.49
N GLU A 86 -3.17 -7.16 -8.70
CA GLU A 86 -3.22 -5.82 -9.29
C GLU A 86 -4.66 -5.32 -9.42
N ARG A 87 -5.57 -6.17 -9.89
CA ARG A 87 -7.00 -5.83 -9.98
C ARG A 87 -7.59 -5.49 -8.62
N VAL A 88 -7.35 -6.31 -7.59
CA VAL A 88 -7.82 -6.05 -6.22
C VAL A 88 -7.22 -4.76 -5.66
N LYS A 89 -5.91 -4.52 -5.87
CA LYS A 89 -5.26 -3.25 -5.47
C LYS A 89 -5.88 -2.05 -6.17
N ARG A 90 -6.18 -2.17 -7.47
CA ARG A 90 -6.85 -1.12 -8.23
C ARG A 90 -8.22 -0.78 -7.67
N GLU A 91 -9.07 -1.79 -7.49
CA GLU A 91 -10.41 -1.61 -6.93
C GLU A 91 -10.36 -0.98 -5.53
N ARG A 92 -9.43 -1.42 -4.70
CA ARG A 92 -9.20 -0.83 -3.37
C ARG A 92 -8.80 0.63 -3.44
N LEU A 93 -7.86 1.01 -4.32
CA LEU A 93 -7.42 2.40 -4.52
C LEU A 93 -8.57 3.29 -5.01
N LEU A 94 -9.34 2.83 -6.00
CA LEU A 94 -10.49 3.59 -6.52
C LEU A 94 -11.53 3.83 -5.43
N ARG A 95 -11.87 2.80 -4.66
CA ARG A 95 -12.81 2.92 -3.53
C ARG A 95 -12.26 3.84 -2.43
N PHE A 96 -10.95 3.79 -2.17
CA PHE A 96 -10.30 4.69 -1.21
C PHE A 96 -10.45 6.16 -1.62
N ILE A 97 -10.17 6.50 -2.88
CA ILE A 97 -10.32 7.86 -3.40
C ILE A 97 -11.78 8.34 -3.27
N VAL A 98 -12.74 7.48 -3.59
CA VAL A 98 -14.18 7.79 -3.44
C VAL A 98 -14.59 8.01 -1.98
N ALA A 99 -13.92 7.36 -1.02
CA ALA A 99 -14.20 7.49 0.41
C ALA A 99 -13.56 8.75 1.06
N LEU A 100 -12.56 9.38 0.43
CA LEU A 100 -11.84 10.54 1.00
C LEU A 100 -12.76 11.73 1.37
N PRO A 101 -13.78 12.13 0.58
CA PRO A 101 -14.68 13.21 0.98
C PRO A 101 -15.45 12.92 2.28
N ARG A 102 -15.90 11.66 2.47
CA ARG A 102 -16.56 11.23 3.71
C ARG A 102 -15.58 11.31 4.89
N MET A 103 -14.38 10.81 4.73
CA MET A 103 -13.31 10.90 5.73
C MET A 103 -13.04 12.35 6.12
N ARG A 104 -12.89 13.26 5.16
CA ARG A 104 -12.63 14.69 5.44
C ARG A 104 -13.75 15.35 6.23
N ARG A 105 -15.02 15.00 5.95
CA ARG A 105 -16.16 15.50 6.74
C ARG A 105 -16.13 14.97 8.17
N ALA A 106 -15.87 13.69 8.37
CA ALA A 106 -15.73 13.10 9.71
C ALA A 106 -14.58 13.74 10.49
N VAL A 107 -13.41 13.89 9.88
CA VAL A 107 -12.24 14.55 10.49
C VAL A 107 -12.55 16.00 10.88
N ALA A 108 -13.24 16.76 10.01
CA ALA A 108 -13.60 18.14 10.29
C ALA A 108 -14.56 18.24 11.49
N ARG A 109 -15.58 17.38 11.56
CA ARG A 109 -16.53 17.28 12.66
C ARG A 109 -15.84 16.90 13.97
N ASP A 110 -15.02 15.85 13.97
CA ASP A 110 -14.46 15.29 15.18
C ASP A 110 -13.34 16.17 15.76
N LEU A 111 -12.65 16.97 14.94
CA LEU A 111 -11.70 17.99 15.41
C LEU A 111 -12.37 19.13 16.20
N GLU A 112 -13.68 19.30 16.11
CA GLU A 112 -14.45 20.31 16.86
C GLU A 112 -14.84 19.84 18.26
N LEU A 113 -14.73 18.56 18.56
CA LEU A 113 -15.03 18.02 19.90
C LEU A 113 -14.19 18.73 20.97
N ARG A 114 -14.78 18.89 22.18
CA ARG A 114 -14.09 19.46 23.33
C ARG A 114 -13.17 18.41 24.00
N GLY A 115 -12.14 18.87 24.70
CA GLY A 115 -11.20 18.00 25.41
C GLY A 115 -10.31 17.15 24.49
N LEU A 116 -9.67 16.14 25.05
CA LEU A 116 -8.80 15.20 24.34
C LEU A 116 -9.52 13.87 24.07
N LYS A 117 -10.77 13.94 23.64
CA LYS A 117 -11.57 12.77 23.30
C LYS A 117 -10.88 11.92 22.24
N ARG A 118 -11.08 10.61 22.30
CA ARG A 118 -10.51 9.62 21.40
C ARG A 118 -10.72 9.98 19.92
N GLU A 119 -11.95 10.32 19.53
CA GLU A 119 -12.31 10.65 18.14
C GLU A 119 -11.58 11.90 17.66
N LYS A 120 -11.47 12.93 18.51
CA LYS A 120 -10.75 14.17 18.18
C LYS A 120 -9.27 13.93 17.91
N VAL A 121 -8.61 13.15 18.77
CA VAL A 121 -7.19 12.85 18.63
C VAL A 121 -6.94 12.00 17.38
N LEU A 122 -7.78 10.98 17.13
CA LEU A 122 -7.68 10.12 15.95
C LEU A 122 -8.00 10.87 14.66
N ALA A 123 -8.95 11.82 14.70
CA ALA A 123 -9.21 12.73 13.58
C ALA A 123 -7.98 13.61 13.27
N GLY A 124 -7.30 14.12 14.29
CA GLY A 124 -6.03 14.85 14.15
C GLY A 124 -4.96 13.99 13.48
N ILE A 125 -4.82 12.75 13.90
CA ILE A 125 -3.90 11.79 13.28
C ILE A 125 -4.26 11.52 11.82
N LEU A 126 -5.53 11.32 11.48
CA LEU A 126 -5.96 11.13 10.10
C LEU A 126 -5.69 12.37 9.23
N ARG A 127 -5.84 13.55 9.80
CA ARG A 127 -5.45 14.80 9.13
C ARG A 127 -3.97 14.77 8.78
N ILE A 128 -3.10 14.39 9.72
CA ILE A 128 -1.65 14.28 9.48
C ILE A 128 -1.34 13.16 8.46
N LEU A 129 -1.96 11.99 8.58
CA LEU A 129 -1.75 10.88 7.63
C LEU A 129 -2.13 11.27 6.20
N SER A 130 -3.19 12.06 6.04
CA SER A 130 -3.71 12.47 4.72
C SER A 130 -2.97 13.65 4.11
N THR A 131 -2.16 14.39 4.89
CA THR A 131 -1.41 15.56 4.42
C THR A 131 0.10 15.34 4.44
N CYS A 132 0.64 14.80 5.53
CA CYS A 132 2.08 14.58 5.70
C CYS A 132 2.54 13.19 5.25
N PHE A 133 1.63 12.27 4.97
CA PHE A 133 1.88 10.91 4.51
C PHE A 133 2.79 10.08 5.44
N LEU A 134 2.80 10.41 6.73
CA LEU A 134 3.59 9.75 7.75
C LEU A 134 3.14 8.28 7.94
N ARG A 135 4.02 7.47 8.52
CA ARG A 135 3.67 6.11 8.94
C ARG A 135 3.00 6.13 10.30
N PRO A 136 2.07 5.21 10.59
CA PRO A 136 1.47 5.12 11.92
C PRO A 136 2.50 4.83 13.03
N GLY A 137 3.56 4.07 12.74
CA GLY A 137 4.53 3.61 13.74
C GLY A 137 4.07 2.36 14.47
N SER A 138 4.94 1.79 15.30
CA SER A 138 4.64 0.80 16.34
C SER A 138 5.68 0.89 17.43
N GLU A 139 5.29 0.58 18.66
CA GLU A 139 6.17 0.60 19.85
C GLU A 139 7.39 -0.33 19.68
N GLU A 140 7.16 -1.51 19.10
CA GLU A 140 8.21 -2.48 18.83
C GLU A 140 9.35 -1.91 17.97
N TYR A 141 9.00 -1.20 16.88
CA TYR A 141 10.02 -0.55 16.04
C TYR A 141 10.66 0.67 16.68
N ALA A 142 9.94 1.39 17.54
CA ALA A 142 10.48 2.53 18.26
C ALA A 142 11.49 2.08 19.33
N SER A 143 11.20 1.01 20.05
CA SER A 143 12.07 0.47 21.10
C SER A 143 13.29 -0.26 20.53
N GLN A 144 13.11 -1.10 19.51
CA GLN A 144 14.20 -1.93 18.97
C GLN A 144 15.13 -1.19 18.01
N ASN A 145 14.63 -0.21 17.26
CA ASN A 145 15.37 0.41 16.16
C ASN A 145 15.41 1.94 16.22
N GLY A 146 14.94 2.58 17.28
CA GLY A 146 14.86 4.05 17.36
C GLY A 146 14.03 4.69 16.24
N SER A 147 13.15 3.94 15.58
CA SER A 147 12.41 4.38 14.39
C SER A 147 10.98 4.73 14.75
N TYR A 148 10.65 6.02 14.63
CA TYR A 148 9.36 6.57 15.06
C TYR A 148 8.34 6.64 13.92
N GLY A 149 7.07 6.71 14.31
CA GLY A 149 5.93 7.03 13.48
C GLY A 149 4.90 7.78 14.33
N ILE A 150 3.76 8.16 13.73
CA ILE A 150 2.85 9.13 14.36
C ILE A 150 2.39 8.71 15.77
N ALA A 151 2.13 7.42 16.00
CA ALA A 151 1.70 6.89 17.31
C ALA A 151 2.83 6.84 18.36
N THR A 152 4.09 6.98 17.95
CA THR A 152 5.26 6.86 18.83
C THR A 152 6.10 8.13 18.89
N LEU A 153 5.57 9.26 18.37
CA LEU A 153 6.25 10.55 18.43
C LEU A 153 6.37 11.04 19.88
N LYS A 154 7.55 11.52 20.23
CA LYS A 154 7.82 12.18 21.51
C LYS A 154 7.76 13.71 21.35
N PRO A 155 7.58 14.49 22.44
CA PRO A 155 7.54 15.95 22.39
C PRO A 155 8.70 16.60 21.63
N ARG A 156 9.92 16.08 21.78
CA ARG A 156 11.11 16.56 21.05
C ARG A 156 11.00 16.45 19.53
N HIS A 157 10.08 15.65 19.01
CA HIS A 157 9.88 15.44 17.58
C HIS A 157 8.85 16.38 16.96
N VAL A 158 8.18 17.20 17.78
CA VAL A 158 7.07 18.03 17.33
C VAL A 158 7.20 19.43 17.91
N SER A 159 7.12 20.43 17.06
CA SER A 159 7.04 21.83 17.49
C SER A 159 5.85 22.54 16.85
N VAL A 160 5.25 23.47 17.59
CA VAL A 160 4.09 24.23 17.14
C VAL A 160 4.32 25.72 17.34
N ARG A 161 4.26 26.48 16.23
CA ARG A 161 4.34 27.95 16.24
C ARG A 161 3.15 28.53 15.47
N GLY A 162 2.27 29.25 16.16
CA GLY A 162 1.01 29.72 15.57
C GLY A 162 0.15 28.56 15.05
N ASP A 163 -0.13 28.56 13.77
CA ASP A 163 -0.85 27.49 13.06
C ASP A 163 0.05 26.44 12.42
N ARG A 164 1.38 26.65 12.48
CA ARG A 164 2.38 25.76 11.88
C ARG A 164 2.80 24.68 12.86
N ILE A 165 2.73 23.44 12.42
CA ILE A 165 3.19 22.26 13.12
C ILE A 165 4.35 21.69 12.32
N ARG A 166 5.49 21.47 12.98
CA ARG A 166 6.67 20.82 12.40
C ARG A 166 6.90 19.48 13.09
N PHE A 167 7.03 18.46 12.27
CA PHE A 167 7.47 17.12 12.67
C PHE A 167 8.91 16.93 12.18
N ASP A 168 9.81 16.50 13.08
CA ASP A 168 11.21 16.25 12.76
C ASP A 168 11.71 15.07 13.60
N PHE A 169 11.81 13.91 12.98
CA PHE A 169 12.13 12.66 13.67
C PHE A 169 12.78 11.64 12.74
N GLU A 170 13.44 10.66 13.35
CA GLU A 170 13.99 9.52 12.65
C GLU A 170 12.92 8.46 12.40
N GLY A 171 12.60 8.21 11.13
CA GLY A 171 11.61 7.24 10.70
C GLY A 171 12.23 5.90 10.30
N LYS A 172 11.43 5.04 9.67
CA LYS A 172 11.86 3.71 9.27
C LYS A 172 13.18 3.71 8.50
N SER A 173 14.09 2.81 8.88
CA SER A 173 15.44 2.63 8.30
C SER A 173 16.35 3.84 8.49
N GLY A 174 16.27 4.53 9.63
CA GLY A 174 17.09 5.66 9.99
C GLY A 174 16.86 6.93 9.15
N ARG A 175 15.78 6.99 8.37
CA ARG A 175 15.52 8.13 7.49
C ARG A 175 14.84 9.25 8.24
N ARG A 176 15.53 10.42 8.35
CA ARG A 176 14.94 11.63 8.92
C ARG A 176 13.69 12.05 8.15
N GLN A 177 12.62 12.32 8.88
CA GLN A 177 11.34 12.80 8.38
C GLN A 177 11.12 14.23 8.87
N VAL A 178 11.13 15.19 7.97
CA VAL A 178 10.78 16.58 8.27
C VAL A 178 9.51 16.91 7.52
N ARG A 179 8.46 17.34 8.24
CA ARG A 179 7.19 17.74 7.67
C ARG A 179 6.69 19.00 8.35
N ASP A 180 6.28 19.94 7.55
CA ASP A 180 5.61 21.16 7.99
C ASP A 180 4.15 21.13 7.52
N LEU A 181 3.24 21.47 8.40
CA LEU A 181 1.80 21.52 8.13
C LEU A 181 1.21 22.77 8.77
N ARG A 182 0.37 23.50 8.03
CA ARG A 182 -0.42 24.62 8.56
C ARG A 182 -1.87 24.19 8.74
N ASP A 183 -2.32 24.15 9.99
CA ASP A 183 -3.72 23.84 10.35
C ASP A 183 -3.98 24.35 11.77
N ARG A 184 -4.80 25.39 11.89
CA ARG A 184 -5.09 26.07 13.18
C ARG A 184 -5.71 25.12 14.20
N ARG A 185 -6.69 24.29 13.78
CA ARG A 185 -7.39 23.34 14.69
C ARG A 185 -6.45 22.25 15.17
N LEU A 186 -5.71 21.69 14.25
CA LEU A 186 -4.72 20.65 14.56
C LEU A 186 -3.60 21.20 15.44
N ALA A 187 -3.12 22.43 15.21
CA ALA A 187 -2.10 23.07 16.04
C ALA A 187 -2.59 23.29 17.46
N SER A 188 -3.86 23.67 17.64
CA SER A 188 -4.48 23.76 18.97
C SER A 188 -4.52 22.41 19.70
N LEU A 189 -4.93 21.36 18.99
CA LEU A 189 -4.94 19.99 19.53
C LEU A 189 -3.53 19.53 19.92
N VAL A 190 -2.53 19.71 19.02
CA VAL A 190 -1.15 19.28 19.31
C VAL A 190 -0.55 20.03 20.47
N ARG A 191 -0.81 21.34 20.61
CA ARG A 191 -0.38 22.11 21.81
C ARG A 191 -0.98 21.57 23.10
N ALA A 192 -2.26 21.19 23.08
CA ALA A 192 -2.90 20.58 24.25
C ALA A 192 -2.25 19.23 24.59
N LEU A 193 -1.99 18.39 23.59
CA LEU A 193 -1.34 17.09 23.76
C LEU A 193 0.10 17.20 24.29
N LEU A 194 0.86 18.21 23.86
CA LEU A 194 2.25 18.44 24.31
C LEU A 194 2.37 18.81 25.79
N ARG A 195 1.27 19.13 26.47
CA ARG A 195 1.26 19.38 27.93
C ARG A 195 1.33 18.09 28.77
N HIS A 196 1.12 16.94 28.13
CA HIS A 196 1.12 15.63 28.80
C HIS A 196 2.43 14.90 28.55
N PRO A 197 2.99 14.20 29.54
CA PRO A 197 4.25 13.45 29.39
C PRO A 197 4.09 12.23 28.48
N GLY A 198 5.20 11.67 28.00
CA GLY A 198 5.24 10.44 27.20
C GLY A 198 5.12 10.70 25.69
N GLU A 199 4.36 9.86 24.96
CA GLU A 199 4.06 10.03 23.55
C GLU A 199 3.19 11.27 23.32
N VAL A 200 3.33 11.91 22.15
CA VAL A 200 2.53 13.11 21.84
C VAL A 200 1.04 12.76 21.69
N PHE A 201 0.73 11.69 20.96
CA PHE A 201 -0.67 11.35 20.67
C PHE A 201 -1.24 10.40 21.70
N LYS A 202 -2.14 10.92 22.51
CA LYS A 202 -2.90 10.20 23.52
C LYS A 202 -4.30 10.80 23.64
N PHE A 203 -5.23 10.06 24.17
CA PHE A 203 -6.60 10.51 24.42
C PHE A 203 -7.03 10.20 25.86
N GLU A 204 -7.99 10.95 26.33
CA GLU A 204 -8.62 10.73 27.62
C GLU A 204 -9.65 9.61 27.50
N SER A 205 -9.54 8.58 28.34
CA SER A 205 -10.51 7.49 28.45
C SER A 205 -11.74 7.95 29.26
N ASP A 206 -12.78 7.13 29.28
CA ASP A 206 -13.99 7.39 30.07
C ASP A 206 -13.70 7.47 31.58
N SER A 207 -12.63 6.86 32.06
CA SER A 207 -12.15 6.95 33.44
C SER A 207 -11.29 8.18 33.71
N GLY A 208 -11.06 9.07 32.75
CA GLY A 208 -10.18 10.24 32.87
C GLY A 208 -8.69 9.93 32.71
N ALA A 209 -8.30 8.67 32.52
CA ALA A 209 -6.90 8.29 32.32
C ALA A 209 -6.44 8.60 30.88
N MET A 210 -5.17 9.06 30.75
CA MET A 210 -4.55 9.29 29.45
C MET A 210 -4.06 7.97 28.83
N VAL A 211 -4.54 7.64 27.65
CA VAL A 211 -4.22 6.41 26.90
C VAL A 211 -3.41 6.75 25.65
N ASP A 212 -2.23 6.18 25.49
CA ASP A 212 -1.41 6.36 24.32
C ASP A 212 -2.08 5.76 23.07
N VAL A 213 -2.04 6.51 21.95
CA VAL A 213 -2.59 6.04 20.69
C VAL A 213 -1.69 4.96 20.13
N ARG A 214 -2.29 3.81 19.80
CA ARG A 214 -1.64 2.71 19.09
C ARG A 214 -2.12 2.61 17.64
N ARG A 215 -1.39 1.88 16.82
CA ARG A 215 -1.74 1.64 15.42
C ARG A 215 -3.13 1.01 15.25
N GLU A 216 -3.53 0.19 16.20
CA GLU A 216 -4.84 -0.47 16.24
C GLU A 216 -5.97 0.56 16.37
N HIS A 217 -5.82 1.56 17.26
CA HIS A 217 -6.77 2.67 17.42
C HIS A 217 -6.92 3.47 16.12
N ILE A 218 -5.80 3.79 15.46
CA ILE A 218 -5.79 4.50 14.17
C ILE A 218 -6.55 3.70 13.10
N ASN A 219 -6.26 2.41 12.98
CA ASN A 219 -6.91 1.57 11.97
C ASN A 219 -8.39 1.33 12.28
N ALA A 220 -8.79 1.22 13.56
CA ALA A 220 -10.20 1.14 13.95
C ALA A 220 -10.96 2.40 13.51
N TYR A 221 -10.46 3.59 13.85
CA TYR A 221 -11.08 4.85 13.44
C TYR A 221 -11.14 5.02 11.90
N ILE A 222 -10.11 4.57 11.16
CA ILE A 222 -10.15 4.56 9.69
C ILE A 222 -11.31 3.69 9.19
N LYS A 223 -11.52 2.52 9.78
CA LYS A 223 -12.62 1.62 9.42
C LYS A 223 -13.99 2.24 9.71
N ASP A 224 -14.13 2.88 10.86
CA ASP A 224 -15.38 3.54 11.26
C ASP A 224 -15.77 4.66 10.26
N VAL A 225 -14.80 5.51 9.88
CA VAL A 225 -15.10 6.68 9.03
C VAL A 225 -15.05 6.40 7.52
N MET A 226 -14.31 5.38 7.08
CA MET A 226 -14.10 5.08 5.66
C MET A 226 -14.68 3.73 5.24
N GLY A 227 -14.79 2.77 6.15
CA GLY A 227 -15.26 1.41 5.95
C GLY A 227 -14.19 0.34 6.21
N GLU A 228 -14.63 -0.86 6.56
CA GLU A 228 -13.85 -2.00 7.06
C GLU A 228 -12.63 -2.41 6.21
N ARG A 229 -12.62 -2.05 4.95
CA ARG A 229 -11.58 -2.48 4.00
C ARG A 229 -10.31 -1.64 4.04
N PHE A 230 -10.30 -0.49 4.74
CA PHE A 230 -9.21 0.47 4.69
C PHE A 230 -8.34 0.43 5.95
N SER A 231 -7.13 0.93 5.80
CA SER A 231 -6.13 1.03 6.85
C SER A 231 -5.17 2.20 6.58
N SER A 232 -4.35 2.55 7.54
CA SER A 232 -3.30 3.57 7.41
C SER A 232 -2.35 3.35 6.23
N LYS A 233 -2.17 2.11 5.78
CA LYS A 233 -1.35 1.79 4.60
C LYS A 233 -1.94 2.36 3.30
N ASP A 234 -3.26 2.45 3.20
CA ASP A 234 -3.93 2.92 1.98
C ASP A 234 -3.67 4.40 1.71
N PHE A 235 -3.50 5.22 2.76
CA PHE A 235 -3.08 6.62 2.62
C PHE A 235 -1.75 6.76 1.87
N ARG A 236 -0.79 5.90 2.16
CA ARG A 236 0.51 5.95 1.48
C ARG A 236 0.45 5.41 0.04
N THR A 237 -0.41 4.45 -0.23
CA THR A 237 -0.63 3.94 -1.60
C THR A 237 -1.36 4.98 -2.45
N TRP A 238 -2.37 5.64 -1.90
CA TRP A 238 -3.05 6.75 -2.53
C TRP A 238 -2.09 7.92 -2.78
N ALA A 239 -1.38 8.39 -1.75
CA ALA A 239 -0.43 9.48 -1.87
C ALA A 239 0.65 9.20 -2.92
N GLY A 240 1.32 8.04 -2.84
CA GLY A 240 2.36 7.67 -3.79
C GLY A 240 1.86 7.60 -5.23
N THR A 241 0.64 7.12 -5.43
CA THR A 241 0.03 7.05 -6.77
C THR A 241 -0.36 8.44 -7.28
N LEU A 242 -0.97 9.28 -6.44
CA LEU A 242 -1.37 10.64 -6.80
C LEU A 242 -0.17 11.52 -7.10
N LEU A 243 0.84 11.52 -6.21
CA LEU A 243 2.08 12.27 -6.39
C LEU A 243 2.82 11.87 -7.67
N CYS A 244 2.89 10.57 -7.96
CA CYS A 244 3.49 10.08 -9.20
C CYS A 244 2.71 10.55 -10.43
N ALA A 245 1.38 10.52 -10.37
CA ALA A 245 0.53 11.03 -11.47
C ALA A 245 0.73 12.53 -11.69
N CYS A 246 0.82 13.33 -10.63
CA CYS A 246 1.10 14.76 -10.71
C CYS A 246 2.50 15.05 -11.26
N ALA A 247 3.53 14.32 -10.78
CA ALA A 247 4.90 14.47 -11.25
C ALA A 247 5.02 14.17 -12.75
N LEU A 248 4.40 13.09 -13.21
CA LEU A 248 4.38 12.73 -14.63
C LEU A 248 3.56 13.71 -15.49
N ALA A 249 2.53 14.35 -14.93
CA ALA A 249 1.74 15.36 -15.63
C ALA A 249 2.49 16.68 -15.80
N ARG A 250 3.35 17.09 -14.86
CA ARG A 250 4.21 18.28 -14.98
C ARG A 250 5.19 18.19 -16.15
N GLU A 251 5.67 17.00 -16.46
CA GLU A 251 6.53 16.75 -17.62
C GLU A 251 5.81 16.95 -18.99
N GLY A 252 4.54 17.35 -18.94
CA GLY A 252 3.69 17.51 -20.12
C GLY A 252 3.05 16.20 -20.57
N GLY A 253 1.81 16.24 -21.00
CA GLY A 253 1.05 15.08 -21.50
C GLY A 253 1.56 14.52 -22.84
N ARG A 254 2.72 14.96 -23.33
CA ARG A 254 3.33 14.47 -24.55
C ARG A 254 3.82 13.04 -24.36
N LYS A 255 3.42 12.15 -25.26
CA LYS A 255 3.92 10.78 -25.31
C LYS A 255 5.45 10.79 -25.37
N PRO A 256 6.16 10.01 -24.55
CA PRO A 256 7.62 9.89 -24.64
C PRO A 256 8.04 9.46 -26.05
N SER A 257 9.07 10.10 -26.58
CA SER A 257 9.60 9.81 -27.93
C SER A 257 10.29 8.46 -28.02
N SER A 258 10.82 7.97 -26.89
CA SER A 258 11.51 6.69 -26.82
C SER A 258 11.25 5.96 -25.49
N ARG A 259 11.54 4.66 -25.47
CA ARG A 259 11.49 3.83 -24.25
C ARG A 259 12.51 4.31 -23.21
N THR A 260 13.64 4.84 -23.63
CA THR A 260 14.69 5.38 -22.75
C THR A 260 14.21 6.67 -22.09
N GLU A 261 13.61 7.58 -22.84
CA GLU A 261 13.01 8.79 -22.30
C GLU A 261 11.90 8.45 -21.28
N ALA A 262 10.98 7.55 -21.64
CA ALA A 262 9.93 7.11 -20.72
C ALA A 262 10.51 6.57 -19.41
N LYS A 263 11.53 5.72 -19.46
CA LYS A 263 12.21 5.19 -18.27
C LYS A 263 12.84 6.30 -17.42
N ARG A 264 13.53 7.26 -18.05
CA ARG A 264 14.16 8.39 -17.36
C ARG A 264 13.13 9.23 -16.61
N ARG A 265 12.04 9.65 -17.28
CA ARG A 265 10.97 10.46 -16.70
C ARG A 265 10.25 9.74 -15.57
N VAL A 266 9.91 8.47 -15.74
CA VAL A 266 9.32 7.63 -14.70
C VAL A 266 10.27 7.48 -13.51
N ALA A 267 11.58 7.31 -13.73
CA ALA A 267 12.56 7.21 -12.64
C ALA A 267 12.67 8.51 -11.85
N ALA A 268 12.61 9.67 -12.52
CA ALA A 268 12.62 10.98 -11.86
C ALA A 268 11.35 11.18 -10.99
N ALA A 269 10.17 10.94 -11.54
CA ALA A 269 8.91 11.02 -10.81
C ALA A 269 8.88 10.08 -9.59
N VAL A 270 9.36 8.84 -9.74
CA VAL A 270 9.41 7.87 -8.64
C VAL A 270 10.41 8.30 -7.56
N ARG A 271 11.55 8.91 -7.91
CA ARG A 271 12.52 9.45 -6.93
C ARG A 271 11.90 10.55 -6.09
N GLU A 272 11.28 11.53 -6.72
CA GLU A 272 10.58 12.63 -6.03
C GLU A 272 9.55 12.09 -5.03
N VAL A 273 8.69 11.15 -5.47
CA VAL A 273 7.70 10.53 -4.59
C VAL A 273 8.36 9.72 -3.47
N ALA A 274 9.46 9.04 -3.74
CA ALA A 274 10.18 8.24 -2.75
C ALA A 274 10.79 9.10 -1.64
N GLU A 275 11.35 10.25 -1.97
CA GLU A 275 11.85 11.25 -1.01
C GLU A 275 10.73 11.73 -0.10
N HIS A 276 9.59 12.12 -0.67
CA HIS A 276 8.43 12.54 0.11
C HIS A 276 7.87 11.47 1.01
N LEU A 277 7.79 10.24 0.54
CA LEU A 277 7.31 9.13 1.35
C LEU A 277 8.38 8.57 2.31
N GLY A 278 9.63 9.03 2.26
CA GLY A 278 10.73 8.47 3.04
C GLY A 278 10.97 6.99 2.73
N ASN A 279 11.05 6.65 1.44
CA ASN A 279 11.31 5.30 0.93
C ASN A 279 12.52 5.27 0.00
N THR A 280 12.99 4.07 -0.37
CA THR A 280 13.82 3.94 -1.57
C THR A 280 12.95 4.01 -2.82
N PRO A 281 13.47 4.48 -3.98
CA PRO A 281 12.71 4.49 -5.23
C PRO A 281 12.16 3.10 -5.62
N ALA A 282 12.92 2.04 -5.40
CA ALA A 282 12.49 0.67 -5.67
C ALA A 282 11.27 0.26 -4.81
N VAL A 283 11.30 0.52 -3.50
CA VAL A 283 10.18 0.25 -2.59
C VAL A 283 8.98 1.13 -2.93
N CYS A 284 9.20 2.41 -3.24
CA CYS A 284 8.15 3.33 -3.63
C CYS A 284 7.40 2.82 -4.85
N ARG A 285 8.13 2.52 -5.94
CA ARG A 285 7.55 2.00 -7.18
C ARG A 285 6.79 0.70 -7.00
N ALA A 286 7.34 -0.25 -6.25
CA ALA A 286 6.73 -1.58 -6.07
C ALA A 286 5.51 -1.58 -5.15
N SER A 287 5.50 -0.72 -4.10
CA SER A 287 4.53 -0.81 -3.01
C SER A 287 3.48 0.29 -3.01
N TYR A 288 3.82 1.50 -3.48
CA TYR A 288 2.99 2.70 -3.31
C TYR A 288 2.54 3.34 -4.61
N VAL A 289 3.26 3.15 -5.71
CA VAL A 289 2.80 3.65 -7.02
C VAL A 289 2.00 2.57 -7.73
N PHE A 290 0.77 2.89 -8.12
CA PHE A 290 -0.06 1.96 -8.89
C PHE A 290 0.45 1.90 -10.35
N PRO A 291 0.82 0.71 -10.87
CA PRO A 291 1.53 0.58 -12.15
C PRO A 291 0.78 1.15 -13.36
N GLU A 292 -0.56 1.20 -13.29
CA GLU A 292 -1.37 1.73 -14.39
C GLU A 292 -1.09 3.21 -14.68
N VAL A 293 -0.75 4.02 -13.68
CA VAL A 293 -0.37 5.43 -13.88
C VAL A 293 0.85 5.52 -14.82
N ILE A 294 1.85 4.69 -14.58
CA ILE A 294 3.06 4.62 -15.42
C ILE A 294 2.70 4.13 -16.83
N ARG A 295 1.92 3.05 -16.95
CA ARG A 295 1.46 2.52 -18.24
C ARG A 295 0.66 3.54 -19.06
N ARG A 296 -0.11 4.40 -18.38
CA ARG A 296 -0.87 5.49 -19.02
C ARG A 296 0.05 6.58 -19.54
N PHE A 297 1.00 7.00 -18.72
CA PHE A 297 2.02 7.98 -19.11
C PHE A 297 2.83 7.49 -20.34
N GLU A 298 3.27 6.23 -20.38
CA GLU A 298 3.98 5.66 -21.53
C GLU A 298 3.15 5.71 -22.83
N ARG A 299 1.82 5.81 -22.72
CA ARG A 299 0.87 6.00 -23.83
C ARG A 299 0.48 7.46 -24.08
N GLY A 300 1.15 8.42 -23.46
CA GLY A 300 0.87 9.85 -23.56
C GLY A 300 -0.40 10.30 -22.81
N ARG A 301 -0.85 9.53 -21.81
CA ARG A 301 -2.02 9.86 -21.00
C ARG A 301 -1.60 10.20 -19.58
N VAL A 302 -1.89 11.41 -19.15
CA VAL A 302 -1.65 11.93 -17.79
C VAL A 302 -2.95 12.49 -17.20
N ILE A 303 -2.94 12.84 -15.92
CA ILE A 303 -4.05 13.59 -15.32
C ILE A 303 -4.11 14.99 -15.91
N ALA A 304 -5.32 15.53 -16.08
CA ALA A 304 -5.54 16.86 -16.64
C ALA A 304 -5.12 17.97 -15.68
N ASP A 305 -5.40 17.80 -14.40
CA ASP A 305 -5.03 18.74 -13.35
C ASP A 305 -3.59 18.49 -12.88
N LYS A 306 -2.79 19.56 -12.82
CA LYS A 306 -1.42 19.56 -12.33
C LYS A 306 -1.36 20.18 -10.95
N ILE A 307 -0.51 19.64 -10.10
CA ILE A 307 -0.04 20.32 -8.90
C ILE A 307 1.44 20.59 -9.08
N GLU A 308 1.88 21.84 -8.88
CA GLU A 308 3.23 22.29 -9.15
C GLU A 308 4.29 21.62 -8.28
N GLY A 309 3.90 21.07 -7.15
CA GLY A 309 4.80 20.32 -6.26
C GLY A 309 4.04 19.62 -5.15
N VAL A 310 4.74 18.82 -4.37
CA VAL A 310 4.14 18.09 -3.24
C VAL A 310 3.77 19.06 -2.13
N ASP A 311 4.52 20.14 -1.93
CA ASP A 311 4.18 21.17 -0.96
C ASP A 311 2.84 21.82 -1.27
N ALA A 312 2.52 21.97 -2.56
CA ALA A 312 1.20 22.44 -3.00
C ALA A 312 0.08 21.43 -2.69
N LEU A 313 0.38 20.14 -2.57
CA LEU A 313 -0.57 19.11 -2.09
C LEU A 313 -0.78 19.17 -0.58
N VAL A 314 0.29 19.41 0.17
CA VAL A 314 0.27 19.42 1.64
C VAL A 314 -0.33 20.70 2.17
N ASN A 315 0.13 21.85 1.66
CA ASN A 315 -0.23 23.18 2.14
C ASN A 315 -1.16 23.96 1.19
N GLY A 316 -1.51 23.36 0.06
CA GLY A 316 -2.36 23.97 -0.96
C GLY A 316 -3.85 23.88 -0.66
N SER A 317 -4.64 24.41 -1.60
CA SER A 317 -6.09 24.42 -1.50
C SER A 317 -6.66 22.98 -1.45
N PRO A 318 -7.53 22.66 -0.48
CA PRO A 318 -8.26 21.38 -0.45
C PRO A 318 -9.02 21.09 -1.75
N ARG A 319 -9.50 22.14 -2.45
CA ARG A 319 -10.17 21.99 -3.75
C ARG A 319 -9.22 21.54 -4.85
N ALA A 320 -7.96 22.03 -4.85
CA ALA A 320 -6.95 21.60 -5.83
C ALA A 320 -6.62 20.11 -5.65
N LEU A 321 -6.43 19.68 -4.41
CA LEU A 321 -6.23 18.26 -4.09
C LEU A 321 -7.40 17.39 -4.58
N GLN A 322 -8.64 17.82 -4.32
CA GLN A 322 -9.84 17.09 -4.76
C GLN A 322 -9.95 17.01 -6.29
N ARG A 323 -9.57 18.06 -7.03
CA ARG A 323 -9.53 18.03 -8.51
C ARG A 323 -8.51 16.98 -9.00
N CYS A 324 -7.30 16.97 -8.44
CA CYS A 324 -6.29 15.99 -8.82
C CYS A 324 -6.70 14.55 -8.47
N GLU A 325 -7.40 14.34 -7.35
CA GLU A 325 -7.97 13.03 -6.99
C GLU A 325 -9.02 12.57 -7.99
N ARG A 326 -9.90 13.49 -8.43
CA ARG A 326 -10.90 13.21 -9.47
C ARG A 326 -10.23 12.89 -10.80
N ALA A 327 -9.26 13.71 -11.22
CA ALA A 327 -8.49 13.48 -12.44
C ALA A 327 -7.74 12.12 -12.40
N LEU A 328 -7.20 11.73 -11.25
CA LEU A 328 -6.61 10.39 -11.06
C LEU A 328 -7.67 9.29 -11.19
N LEU A 329 -8.84 9.47 -10.58
CA LEU A 329 -9.95 8.54 -10.68
C LEU A 329 -10.37 8.34 -12.15
N ASP A 330 -10.53 9.43 -12.90
CA ASP A 330 -10.89 9.43 -14.31
C ASP A 330 -9.81 8.75 -15.16
N LEU A 331 -8.53 9.09 -14.93
CA LEU A 331 -7.40 8.43 -15.59
C LEU A 331 -7.45 6.91 -15.39
N LEU A 332 -7.69 6.43 -14.18
CA LEU A 332 -7.70 5.00 -13.86
C LEU A 332 -8.97 4.28 -14.31
N THR A 333 -10.10 4.96 -14.51
CA THR A 333 -11.39 4.36 -14.93
C THR A 333 -11.64 4.41 -16.44
N ALA A 334 -11.00 5.30 -17.18
CA ALA A 334 -11.25 5.57 -18.61
C ALA A 334 -11.18 4.31 -19.53
N THR A 335 -10.39 3.28 -19.18
CA THR A 335 -10.30 2.02 -19.97
C THR A 335 -11.50 1.10 -19.81
N SER A 336 -12.25 1.19 -18.74
CA SER A 336 -13.42 0.33 -18.53
C SER A 336 -14.61 0.78 -19.38
N ARG A 337 -14.74 2.07 -19.66
CA ARG A 337 -15.78 2.61 -20.55
C ARG A 337 -15.55 2.24 -22.01
N ALA A 338 -14.31 2.33 -22.52
CA ALA A 338 -13.99 1.97 -23.91
C ALA A 338 -14.22 0.47 -24.19
N ARG A 339 -13.88 -0.43 -23.25
CA ARG A 339 -14.15 -1.87 -23.40
C ARG A 339 -15.65 -2.21 -23.28
N ARG A 340 -16.40 -1.55 -22.41
CA ARG A 340 -17.85 -1.75 -22.32
C ARG A 340 -18.58 -1.24 -23.55
N GLY A 341 -18.14 -0.17 -24.17
CA GLY A 341 -18.66 0.35 -25.44
C GLY A 341 -18.37 -0.58 -26.61
N ALA A 342 -17.19 -1.20 -26.68
CA ALA A 342 -16.81 -2.14 -27.73
C ALA A 342 -17.59 -3.49 -27.60
N VAL A 343 -17.80 -3.97 -26.37
CA VAL A 343 -18.59 -5.20 -26.12
C VAL A 343 -20.08 -4.99 -26.45
N ARG A 344 -20.62 -3.78 -26.25
CA ARG A 344 -22.01 -3.47 -26.64
C ARG A 344 -22.23 -3.34 -28.15
N ARG A 345 -21.16 -3.12 -28.95
CA ARG A 345 -21.24 -3.04 -30.43
C ARG A 345 -20.98 -4.37 -31.13
N ALA A 346 -20.48 -5.39 -30.44
CA ALA A 346 -20.42 -6.74 -30.96
C ALA A 346 -21.81 -7.37 -30.85
N ARG A 347 -22.50 -7.53 -31.97
CA ARG A 347 -23.76 -8.31 -32.05
C ARG A 347 -23.50 -9.71 -31.54
N PRO A 348 -24.41 -10.30 -30.74
CA PRO A 348 -24.31 -11.71 -30.41
C PRO A 348 -24.59 -12.56 -31.65
N GLU A 349 -23.65 -13.41 -32.01
CA GLU A 349 -23.96 -14.54 -32.91
C GLU A 349 -24.93 -15.50 -32.20
N PRO A 350 -25.83 -16.17 -32.95
CA PRO A 350 -26.83 -17.02 -32.36
C PRO A 350 -26.21 -18.26 -31.69
N ALA A 351 -26.62 -18.50 -30.47
CA ALA A 351 -26.17 -19.60 -29.64
C ALA A 351 -26.49 -20.97 -30.27
N LEU A 352 -25.46 -21.74 -30.57
CA LEU A 352 -25.57 -23.18 -30.77
C LEU A 352 -25.92 -23.83 -29.41
N ARG A 353 -27.11 -24.44 -29.35
CA ARG A 353 -27.53 -25.29 -28.22
C ARG A 353 -26.65 -26.53 -28.18
N LEU A 354 -25.91 -26.70 -27.10
CA LEU A 354 -25.36 -27.99 -26.71
C LEU A 354 -26.00 -28.36 -25.36
N GLU A 355 -26.87 -29.33 -25.42
CA GLU A 355 -27.40 -30.04 -24.26
C GLU A 355 -26.29 -30.95 -23.70
N GLY A 356 -26.03 -30.90 -22.41
CA GLY A 356 -25.15 -31.80 -21.67
C GLY A 356 -25.41 -31.69 -20.16
N PRO A 357 -25.23 -32.75 -19.38
CA PRO A 357 -26.01 -33.05 -18.18
C PRO A 357 -25.66 -32.20 -16.95
N ARG A 358 -26.68 -31.95 -16.12
CA ARG A 358 -26.61 -31.26 -14.84
C ARG A 358 -26.01 -32.20 -13.78
N GLU A 359 -24.82 -31.89 -13.30
CA GLU A 359 -24.34 -32.45 -12.03
C GLU A 359 -24.59 -31.48 -10.88
N HIS A 360 -25.28 -31.97 -9.87
CA HIS A 360 -25.61 -31.26 -8.64
C HIS A 360 -24.36 -31.17 -7.74
N TYR A 361 -23.81 -29.98 -7.55
CA TYR A 361 -22.81 -29.71 -6.54
C TYR A 361 -23.48 -29.33 -5.22
N ARG A 362 -23.38 -30.18 -4.21
CA ARG A 362 -23.71 -29.88 -2.80
C ARG A 362 -22.48 -29.28 -2.12
N PRO A 363 -22.56 -28.12 -1.44
CA PRO A 363 -21.44 -27.64 -0.61
C PRO A 363 -21.41 -28.38 0.73
N ALA A 364 -20.26 -28.91 1.11
CA ALA A 364 -19.98 -29.47 2.42
C ALA A 364 -19.97 -28.39 3.50
N GLY A 365 -20.68 -28.65 4.61
CA GLY A 365 -20.84 -27.74 5.72
C GLY A 365 -19.54 -27.48 6.50
N HIS A 366 -19.43 -26.27 7.02
CA HIS A 366 -18.45 -25.89 8.00
C HIS A 366 -18.83 -26.46 9.37
N PRO A 367 -17.90 -27.00 10.16
CA PRO A 367 -18.15 -27.35 11.56
C PRO A 367 -18.10 -26.07 12.44
N GLU A 368 -19.10 -25.90 13.27
CA GLU A 368 -19.17 -24.90 14.33
C GLU A 368 -18.15 -25.17 15.45
N PRO A 369 -17.64 -24.15 16.14
CA PRO A 369 -16.74 -24.36 17.26
C PRO A 369 -17.53 -24.80 18.53
N ARG A 370 -17.11 -25.92 19.09
CA ARG A 370 -17.64 -26.42 20.38
C ARG A 370 -17.27 -25.47 21.53
N SER A 371 -18.27 -25.08 22.29
CA SER A 371 -18.15 -24.40 23.58
C SER A 371 -17.49 -25.34 24.61
N VAL A 372 -16.38 -24.89 25.20
CA VAL A 372 -15.76 -25.55 26.37
C VAL A 372 -16.36 -24.91 27.62
N ALA A 373 -17.13 -25.69 28.37
CA ALA A 373 -17.57 -25.32 29.71
C ALA A 373 -16.44 -25.47 30.71
N LEU A 374 -16.24 -24.46 31.58
CA LEU A 374 -15.35 -24.51 32.73
C LEU A 374 -16.04 -25.25 33.90
N PRO A 375 -15.35 -26.12 34.63
CA PRO A 375 -15.86 -26.67 35.88
C PRO A 375 -15.66 -25.70 37.03
N ARG A 376 -16.51 -25.85 38.03
CA ARG A 376 -16.62 -25.10 39.29
C ARG A 376 -15.36 -25.09 40.15
#